data_863d2f0abbb0a1040f71f17b164db165
#
_entry.id   863d2f0abbb0a1040f71f17b164db165
#
_cell.length_a   1.000
_cell.length_b   1.000
_cell.length_c   1.000
_cell.angle_alpha   90.00
_cell.angle_beta   90.00
_cell.angle_gamma   90.00
#
_symmetry.space_group_name_H-M   'P 1'
#
loop_
_entity.id
_entity.type
_entity.pdbx_description
1 polymer ?
#
loop_
_entity_poly.entity_id
_entity_poly.type
_entity_poly.pdbx_seq_one_letter_code
_entity_poly.pdbx_strand_id
1 'polypeptide(L)'
;AKDVKKQLDDHRETFITEADFKWIADHGLNVVRLPYPYWLFGDIEPYYGCVDKLDEIMDWAQKYQLKVLLDLHTAPGCQNGFDNGGQLGVLTWHTKAENLELTLEILEKVATRYKDHPALWGMEILNEPHMSYEIAFMEAFYNEAYTRLRKILNPDTELVFHDAFRAQSWQSFLKDKHRVILDLHLYQNFDETFHQAGIIKNVQYPLDTYPPLLKAISSYTRCIIGEWSLGLGPKNFDKLDDFNKILGLRAFGANQLMAFEQCAGWVFWNYKIEDLSSGWNFKSLVERGILPHEYR
;
A
#
# COMPACT_ATOMS: atom_id res chain seq x y z
N ALA A 1 19.20 -6.38 23.38
CA ALA A 1 18.72 -7.26 22.31
C ALA A 1 17.46 -8.07 22.72
N LYS A 2 17.49 -8.77 23.88
CA LYS A 2 16.33 -9.58 24.35
C LYS A 2 15.09 -8.75 24.63
N ASP A 3 15.23 -7.53 25.11
CA ASP A 3 14.11 -6.61 25.40
C ASP A 3 13.46 -6.11 24.08
N VAL A 4 14.26 -5.74 23.09
CA VAL A 4 13.75 -5.27 21.78
C VAL A 4 12.94 -6.38 21.07
N LYS A 5 13.46 -7.60 21.04
CA LYS A 5 12.73 -8.74 20.45
C LYS A 5 11.37 -8.93 21.14
N LYS A 6 11.37 -8.92 22.48
CA LYS A 6 10.12 -9.06 23.24
C LYS A 6 9.12 -7.96 22.92
N GLN A 7 9.56 -6.70 22.85
CA GLN A 7 8.68 -5.57 22.51
C GLN A 7 8.08 -5.72 21.10
N LEU A 8 8.88 -6.18 20.12
CA LEU A 8 8.39 -6.44 18.77
C LEU A 8 7.39 -7.59 18.73
N ASP A 9 7.67 -8.68 19.47
CA ASP A 9 6.77 -9.83 19.55
C ASP A 9 5.46 -9.42 20.24
N ASP A 10 5.51 -8.71 21.38
CA ASP A 10 4.34 -8.19 22.08
C ASP A 10 3.49 -7.27 21.18
N HIS A 11 4.13 -6.39 20.40
CA HIS A 11 3.45 -5.54 19.42
C HIS A 11 2.76 -6.36 18.33
N ARG A 12 3.47 -7.32 17.74
CA ARG A 12 2.91 -8.19 16.69
C ARG A 12 1.73 -9.03 17.17
N GLU A 13 1.72 -9.43 18.45
CA GLU A 13 0.62 -10.19 19.04
C GLU A 13 -0.61 -9.34 19.36
N THR A 14 -0.45 -8.06 19.60
CA THR A 14 -1.53 -7.23 20.18
C THR A 14 -2.05 -6.16 19.22
N PHE A 15 -1.24 -5.70 18.26
CA PHE A 15 -1.63 -4.57 17.41
C PHE A 15 -2.68 -4.98 16.36
N ILE A 16 -2.40 -5.99 15.54
CA ILE A 16 -3.37 -6.57 14.60
C ILE A 16 -3.72 -7.98 15.08
N THR A 17 -5.01 -8.25 15.22
CA THR A 17 -5.54 -9.50 15.75
C THR A 17 -6.58 -10.10 14.80
N GLU A 18 -6.96 -11.34 15.06
CA GLU A 18 -8.04 -12.01 14.31
C GLU A 18 -9.37 -11.23 14.33
N ALA A 19 -9.66 -10.55 15.45
CA ALA A 19 -10.85 -9.71 15.57
C ALA A 19 -10.86 -8.53 14.58
N ASP A 20 -9.68 -8.02 14.22
CA ASP A 20 -9.57 -6.96 13.22
C ASP A 20 -9.93 -7.49 11.82
N PHE A 21 -9.51 -8.70 11.46
CA PHE A 21 -9.89 -9.34 10.20
C PHE A 21 -11.39 -9.61 10.11
N LYS A 22 -11.98 -10.06 11.22
CA LYS A 22 -13.44 -10.18 11.30
C LYS A 22 -14.12 -8.82 11.10
N TRP A 23 -13.63 -7.77 11.76
CA TRP A 23 -14.18 -6.42 11.62
C TRP A 23 -14.12 -5.94 10.17
N ILE A 24 -12.99 -6.13 9.48
CA ILE A 24 -12.79 -5.76 8.07
C ILE A 24 -13.83 -6.46 7.18
N ALA A 25 -13.99 -7.77 7.34
CA ALA A 25 -14.95 -8.56 6.58
C ALA A 25 -16.40 -8.16 6.86
N ASP A 26 -16.75 -7.94 8.14
CA ASP A 26 -18.10 -7.53 8.56
C ASP A 26 -18.52 -6.18 7.95
N HIS A 27 -17.56 -5.29 7.62
CA HIS A 27 -17.82 -4.01 6.96
C HIS A 27 -17.83 -4.10 5.42
N GLY A 28 -17.74 -5.31 4.85
CA GLY A 28 -17.85 -5.53 3.41
C GLY A 28 -16.57 -5.28 2.61
N LEU A 29 -15.44 -5.02 3.27
CA LEU A 29 -14.13 -4.95 2.63
C LEU A 29 -13.69 -6.35 2.20
N ASN A 30 -12.95 -6.46 1.11
CA ASN A 30 -12.66 -7.75 0.50
C ASN A 30 -11.17 -8.03 0.27
N VAL A 31 -10.31 -7.02 0.33
CA VAL A 31 -8.85 -7.15 0.18
C VAL A 31 -8.14 -6.41 1.30
N VAL A 32 -7.06 -6.98 1.80
CA VAL A 32 -6.09 -6.33 2.67
C VAL A 32 -4.72 -6.30 1.99
N ARG A 33 -4.04 -5.17 2.01
CA ARG A 33 -2.63 -5.03 1.61
C ARG A 33 -1.77 -5.21 2.85
N LEU A 34 -0.86 -6.19 2.80
CA LEU A 34 0.00 -6.56 3.92
C LEU A 34 1.46 -6.21 3.58
N PRO A 35 1.99 -5.12 4.12
CA PRO A 35 3.40 -4.79 4.02
C PRO A 35 4.27 -5.80 4.74
N TYR A 36 5.33 -6.28 4.08
CA TYR A 36 6.36 -7.11 4.71
C TYR A 36 7.76 -6.60 4.34
N PRO A 37 8.74 -6.76 5.25
CA PRO A 37 10.10 -6.32 5.00
C PRO A 37 10.95 -7.38 4.29
N TYR A 38 12.07 -6.97 3.66
CA TYR A 38 13.02 -7.90 3.05
C TYR A 38 13.68 -8.87 4.05
N TRP A 39 13.64 -8.56 5.35
CA TRP A 39 14.12 -9.45 6.44
C TRP A 39 13.01 -10.34 7.04
N LEU A 40 11.93 -10.57 6.31
CA LEU A 40 10.73 -11.33 6.76
C LEU A 40 11.09 -12.66 7.42
N PHE A 41 12.07 -13.38 6.87
CA PHE A 41 12.45 -14.72 7.33
C PHE A 41 13.44 -14.72 8.51
N GLY A 42 13.94 -13.58 8.95
CA GLY A 42 14.84 -13.44 10.09
C GLY A 42 16.28 -13.89 9.83
N ASP A 43 16.66 -14.02 8.58
CA ASP A 43 17.99 -14.43 8.12
C ASP A 43 18.93 -13.23 7.82
N ILE A 44 18.53 -12.01 8.18
CA ILE A 44 19.26 -10.76 7.91
C ILE A 44 19.47 -9.97 9.19
N GLU A 45 20.70 -10.00 9.71
CA GLU A 45 21.08 -9.22 10.89
C GLU A 45 21.06 -7.70 10.60
N PRO A 46 20.67 -6.85 11.57
CA PRO A 46 20.27 -7.13 12.95
C PRO A 46 18.74 -7.29 13.13
N TYR A 47 18.00 -7.56 12.08
CA TYR A 47 16.55 -7.56 12.07
C TYR A 47 15.95 -8.88 12.57
N TYR A 48 14.74 -8.80 13.13
CA TYR A 48 13.97 -9.96 13.58
C TYR A 48 12.88 -10.28 12.56
N GLY A 49 12.85 -11.50 12.08
CA GLY A 49 11.82 -11.98 11.16
C GLY A 49 10.41 -11.98 11.76
N CYS A 50 9.41 -12.12 10.89
CA CYS A 50 8.01 -12.16 11.26
C CYS A 50 7.17 -13.07 10.36
N VAL A 51 7.79 -14.05 9.72
CA VAL A 51 7.10 -14.95 8.78
C VAL A 51 5.98 -15.75 9.45
N ASP A 52 6.18 -16.20 10.70
CA ASP A 52 5.15 -16.95 11.44
C ASP A 52 3.89 -16.10 11.69
N LYS A 53 4.05 -14.80 11.95
CA LYS A 53 2.92 -13.87 12.07
C LYS A 53 2.23 -13.63 10.72
N LEU A 54 2.98 -13.58 9.64
CA LEU A 54 2.40 -13.48 8.31
C LEU A 54 1.58 -14.73 7.95
N ASP A 55 2.07 -15.93 8.30
CA ASP A 55 1.31 -17.18 8.12
C ASP A 55 -0.03 -17.12 8.85
N GLU A 56 -0.02 -16.74 10.13
CA GLU A 56 -1.22 -16.59 10.95
C GLU A 56 -2.21 -15.58 10.34
N ILE A 57 -1.71 -14.46 9.85
CA ILE A 57 -2.52 -13.42 9.19
C ILE A 57 -3.14 -13.95 7.89
N MET A 58 -2.41 -14.72 7.10
CA MET A 58 -2.94 -15.34 5.89
C MET A 58 -4.07 -16.32 6.21
N ASP A 59 -3.94 -17.11 7.29
CA ASP A 59 -5.01 -18.01 7.78
C ASP A 59 -6.24 -17.24 8.24
N TRP A 60 -6.09 -16.12 8.94
CA TRP A 60 -7.22 -15.25 9.30
C TRP A 60 -7.92 -14.68 8.06
N ALA A 61 -7.14 -14.23 7.07
CA ALA A 61 -7.71 -13.74 5.81
C ALA A 61 -8.55 -14.82 5.12
N GLN A 62 -8.03 -16.05 5.04
CA GLN A 62 -8.78 -17.19 4.49
C GLN A 62 -10.06 -17.46 5.29
N LYS A 63 -9.98 -17.48 6.61
CA LYS A 63 -11.11 -17.75 7.52
C LYS A 63 -12.26 -16.77 7.29
N TYR A 64 -11.96 -15.50 7.09
CA TYR A 64 -12.95 -14.44 6.87
C TYR A 64 -13.18 -14.11 5.39
N GLN A 65 -12.71 -14.97 4.47
CA GLN A 65 -12.88 -14.82 3.01
C GLN A 65 -12.32 -13.52 2.44
N LEU A 66 -11.34 -12.95 3.11
CA LEU A 66 -10.58 -11.80 2.61
C LEU A 66 -9.48 -12.28 1.66
N LYS A 67 -9.15 -11.44 0.70
CA LYS A 67 -8.00 -11.62 -0.16
C LYS A 67 -6.84 -10.75 0.32
N VAL A 68 -5.62 -11.18 -0.02
CA VAL A 68 -4.39 -10.53 0.43
C VAL A 68 -3.54 -10.11 -0.76
N LEU A 69 -3.15 -8.85 -0.78
CA LEU A 69 -2.04 -8.32 -1.57
C LEU A 69 -0.81 -8.27 -0.67
N LEU A 70 0.18 -9.12 -0.95
CA LEU A 70 1.46 -9.11 -0.23
C LEU A 70 2.37 -8.05 -0.84
N ASP A 71 2.78 -7.07 -0.04
CA ASP A 71 3.57 -5.93 -0.47
C ASP A 71 4.99 -5.97 0.09
N LEU A 72 6.01 -6.09 -0.78
CA LEU A 72 7.40 -5.90 -0.37
C LEU A 72 7.66 -4.43 -0.09
N HIS A 73 7.55 -4.04 1.18
CA HIS A 73 7.54 -2.63 1.59
C HIS A 73 8.92 -2.02 1.75
N THR A 74 9.93 -2.84 2.02
CA THR A 74 11.33 -2.39 2.19
C THR A 74 12.27 -3.30 1.42
N ALA A 75 13.29 -2.73 0.80
CA ALA A 75 14.33 -3.45 0.08
C ALA A 75 15.74 -3.18 0.69
N PRO A 76 16.70 -4.11 0.52
CA PRO A 76 18.07 -3.91 1.01
C PRO A 76 18.69 -2.63 0.45
N GLY A 77 19.25 -1.80 1.32
CA GLY A 77 19.81 -0.50 0.92
C GLY A 77 18.79 0.59 0.66
N CYS A 78 17.54 0.36 1.03
CA CYS A 78 16.39 1.26 0.94
C CYS A 78 16.11 1.77 -0.48
N GLN A 79 14.92 1.49 -1.00
CA GLN A 79 14.52 1.80 -2.37
C GLN A 79 14.04 3.24 -2.57
N ASN A 80 13.78 4.00 -1.51
CA ASN A 80 13.20 5.34 -1.65
C ASN A 80 13.84 6.43 -0.78
N GLY A 81 14.65 6.07 0.21
CA GLY A 81 15.24 7.03 1.15
C GLY A 81 14.25 7.58 2.18
N PHE A 82 13.00 7.12 2.18
CA PHE A 82 11.99 7.49 3.15
C PHE A 82 12.09 6.62 4.41
N ASP A 83 11.42 7.00 5.48
CA ASP A 83 11.36 6.23 6.72
C ASP A 83 10.66 4.88 6.51
N ASN A 84 9.64 4.83 5.66
CA ASN A 84 8.92 3.61 5.29
C ASN A 84 9.78 2.60 4.50
N GLY A 85 10.87 3.03 3.86
CA GLY A 85 11.84 2.15 3.20
C GLY A 85 12.82 1.46 4.16
N GLY A 86 12.70 1.72 5.46
CA GLY A 86 13.46 1.08 6.54
C GLY A 86 14.76 1.78 6.94
N GLN A 87 15.29 2.68 6.12
CA GLN A 87 16.52 3.45 6.42
C GLN A 87 16.39 4.87 5.87
N LEU A 88 15.90 5.79 6.71
CA LEU A 88 15.72 7.19 6.34
C LEU A 88 17.03 7.83 5.82
N GLY A 89 16.94 8.50 4.67
CA GLY A 89 18.05 9.17 4.01
C GLY A 89 19.03 8.25 3.29
N VAL A 90 18.82 6.93 3.30
CA VAL A 90 19.61 5.96 2.54
C VAL A 90 18.90 5.62 1.23
N LEU A 91 19.57 5.78 0.09
CA LEU A 91 19.05 5.48 -1.23
C LEU A 91 20.10 4.70 -2.03
N THR A 92 20.39 3.47 -1.58
CA THR A 92 21.46 2.65 -2.17
C THR A 92 21.00 1.32 -2.74
N TRP A 93 19.70 1.03 -2.71
CA TRP A 93 19.13 -0.20 -3.28
C TRP A 93 19.61 -0.46 -4.71
N HIS A 94 19.53 0.55 -5.58
CA HIS A 94 19.85 0.47 -7.01
C HIS A 94 21.36 0.47 -7.31
N THR A 95 22.21 0.80 -6.32
CA THR A 95 23.66 0.98 -6.55
C THR A 95 24.47 -0.31 -6.44
N LYS A 96 23.84 -1.39 -5.96
CA LYS A 96 24.50 -2.68 -5.72
C LYS A 96 23.68 -3.80 -6.35
N ALA A 97 24.30 -4.59 -7.21
CA ALA A 97 23.66 -5.75 -7.82
C ALA A 97 23.14 -6.76 -6.79
N GLU A 98 23.85 -6.90 -5.66
CA GLU A 98 23.47 -7.79 -4.55
C GLU A 98 22.15 -7.37 -3.90
N ASN A 99 21.87 -6.07 -3.82
CA ASN A 99 20.60 -5.58 -3.28
C ASN A 99 19.42 -5.93 -4.21
N LEU A 100 19.62 -5.79 -5.53
CA LEU A 100 18.61 -6.14 -6.53
C LEU A 100 18.33 -7.64 -6.51
N GLU A 101 19.40 -8.47 -6.48
CA GLU A 101 19.25 -9.91 -6.45
C GLU A 101 18.58 -10.37 -5.15
N LEU A 102 18.99 -9.87 -3.99
CA LEU A 102 18.35 -10.22 -2.72
C LEU A 102 16.86 -9.81 -2.69
N THR A 103 16.51 -8.68 -3.31
CA THR A 103 15.10 -8.27 -3.45
C THR A 103 14.30 -9.30 -4.26
N LEU A 104 14.86 -9.78 -5.37
CA LEU A 104 14.23 -10.81 -6.21
C LEU A 104 14.14 -12.15 -5.48
N GLU A 105 15.18 -12.57 -4.77
CA GLU A 105 15.19 -13.81 -3.98
C GLU A 105 14.12 -13.80 -2.87
N ILE A 106 13.92 -12.66 -2.19
CA ILE A 106 12.86 -12.52 -1.17
C ILE A 106 11.48 -12.64 -1.81
N LEU A 107 11.25 -12.00 -2.94
CA LEU A 107 9.99 -12.13 -3.69
C LEU A 107 9.74 -13.60 -4.09
N GLU A 108 10.76 -14.31 -4.59
CA GLU A 108 10.65 -15.73 -4.96
C GLU A 108 10.38 -16.62 -3.73
N LYS A 109 11.03 -16.37 -2.59
CA LYS A 109 10.77 -17.09 -1.33
C LYS A 109 9.32 -16.90 -0.87
N VAL A 110 8.82 -15.68 -0.88
CA VAL A 110 7.43 -15.35 -0.49
C VAL A 110 6.44 -15.96 -1.49
N ALA A 111 6.69 -15.83 -2.78
CA ALA A 111 5.86 -16.44 -3.82
C ALA A 111 5.77 -17.96 -3.65
N THR A 112 6.90 -18.62 -3.43
CA THR A 112 6.96 -20.09 -3.24
C THR A 112 6.18 -20.53 -2.01
N ARG A 113 6.23 -19.73 -0.92
CA ARG A 113 5.52 -20.06 0.33
C ARG A 113 4.01 -19.94 0.18
N TYR A 114 3.52 -18.92 -0.51
CA TYR A 114 2.09 -18.59 -0.51
C TYR A 114 1.37 -18.84 -1.85
N LYS A 115 2.04 -19.33 -2.90
CA LYS A 115 1.45 -19.54 -4.24
C LYS A 115 0.15 -20.35 -4.24
N ASP A 116 0.00 -21.28 -3.33
CA ASP A 116 -1.16 -22.15 -3.23
C ASP A 116 -2.12 -21.73 -2.10
N HIS A 117 -1.83 -20.62 -1.40
CA HIS A 117 -2.66 -20.15 -0.30
C HIS A 117 -3.95 -19.50 -0.84
N PRO A 118 -5.15 -19.94 -0.39
CA PRO A 118 -6.43 -19.48 -0.97
C PRO A 118 -6.69 -17.98 -0.80
N ALA A 119 -6.10 -17.35 0.22
CA ALA A 119 -6.22 -15.91 0.44
C ALA A 119 -5.31 -15.09 -0.46
N LEU A 120 -4.25 -15.65 -1.06
CA LEU A 120 -3.35 -14.87 -1.92
C LEU A 120 -4.10 -14.36 -3.15
N TRP A 121 -4.22 -13.05 -3.29
CA TRP A 121 -4.74 -12.40 -4.48
C TRP A 121 -3.63 -11.91 -5.40
N GLY A 122 -2.59 -11.32 -4.82
CA GLY A 122 -1.50 -10.76 -5.59
C GLY A 122 -0.25 -10.48 -4.78
N MET A 123 0.81 -10.11 -5.49
CA MET A 123 2.06 -9.65 -4.92
C MET A 123 2.44 -8.31 -5.52
N GLU A 124 2.71 -7.35 -4.68
CA GLU A 124 3.33 -6.08 -5.06
C GLU A 124 4.85 -6.23 -5.02
N ILE A 125 5.48 -5.84 -6.13
CA ILE A 125 6.90 -6.12 -6.37
C ILE A 125 7.81 -5.28 -5.47
N LEU A 126 7.47 -3.99 -5.30
CA LEU A 126 8.24 -3.09 -4.46
C LEU A 126 7.44 -1.82 -4.18
N ASN A 127 7.24 -1.52 -2.89
CA ASN A 127 6.61 -0.30 -2.45
C ASN A 127 7.45 0.94 -2.77
N GLU A 128 6.85 1.94 -3.38
CA GLU A 128 7.36 3.31 -3.55
C GLU A 128 8.85 3.41 -3.98
N PRO A 129 9.28 2.80 -5.09
CA PRO A 129 10.61 3.08 -5.62
C PRO A 129 10.78 4.58 -5.88
N HIS A 130 11.96 5.14 -5.56
CA HIS A 130 12.18 6.58 -5.65
C HIS A 130 12.00 7.10 -7.08
N MET A 131 11.31 8.24 -7.20
CA MET A 131 10.98 8.86 -8.49
C MET A 131 12.18 9.28 -9.34
N SER A 132 13.38 9.36 -8.76
CA SER A 132 14.61 9.70 -9.49
C SER A 132 15.21 8.54 -10.29
N TYR A 133 14.74 7.31 -10.09
CA TYR A 133 15.25 6.20 -10.88
C TYR A 133 14.87 6.34 -12.35
N GLU A 134 15.80 6.04 -13.25
CA GLU A 134 15.48 5.99 -14.67
C GLU A 134 14.38 4.96 -14.95
N ILE A 135 13.41 5.32 -15.80
CA ILE A 135 12.30 4.41 -16.14
C ILE A 135 12.84 3.10 -16.72
N ALA A 136 13.82 3.16 -17.62
CA ALA A 136 14.42 1.96 -18.22
C ALA A 136 15.05 1.03 -17.17
N PHE A 137 15.65 1.58 -16.09
CA PHE A 137 16.16 0.78 -14.98
C PHE A 137 15.02 0.06 -14.25
N MET A 138 13.95 0.79 -13.91
CA MET A 138 12.81 0.20 -13.23
C MET A 138 12.08 -0.83 -14.10
N GLU A 139 11.92 -0.57 -15.39
CA GLU A 139 11.35 -1.53 -16.34
C GLU A 139 12.18 -2.83 -16.41
N ALA A 140 13.51 -2.72 -16.40
CA ALA A 140 14.40 -3.88 -16.39
C ALA A 140 14.21 -4.71 -15.09
N PHE A 141 14.22 -4.07 -13.93
CA PHE A 141 13.98 -4.72 -12.65
C PHE A 141 12.58 -5.37 -12.57
N TYR A 142 11.54 -4.65 -12.94
CA TYR A 142 10.17 -5.15 -12.95
C TYR A 142 9.99 -6.31 -13.94
N ASN A 143 10.67 -6.29 -15.05
CA ASN A 143 10.63 -7.35 -16.06
C ASN A 143 11.27 -8.65 -15.53
N GLU A 144 12.39 -8.52 -14.84
CA GLU A 144 13.05 -9.65 -14.18
C GLU A 144 12.17 -10.24 -13.08
N ALA A 145 11.61 -9.40 -12.21
CA ALA A 145 10.66 -9.82 -11.18
C ALA A 145 9.44 -10.53 -11.79
N TYR A 146 8.83 -9.95 -12.81
CA TYR A 146 7.71 -10.55 -13.54
C TYR A 146 8.07 -11.93 -14.08
N THR A 147 9.21 -12.04 -14.74
CA THR A 147 9.67 -13.29 -15.36
C THR A 147 9.91 -14.39 -14.33
N ARG A 148 10.54 -14.07 -13.20
CA ARG A 148 10.80 -15.03 -12.11
C ARG A 148 9.52 -15.46 -11.42
N LEU A 149 8.68 -14.52 -11.04
CA LEU A 149 7.45 -14.80 -10.29
C LEU A 149 6.42 -15.56 -11.13
N ARG A 150 6.31 -15.31 -12.43
CA ARG A 150 5.40 -16.06 -13.30
C ARG A 150 5.77 -17.54 -13.46
N LYS A 151 6.99 -17.94 -13.16
CA LYS A 151 7.40 -19.35 -13.10
C LYS A 151 6.95 -20.05 -11.81
N ILE A 152 6.63 -19.29 -10.78
CA ILE A 152 6.31 -19.80 -9.43
C ILE A 152 4.81 -19.69 -9.14
N LEU A 153 4.23 -18.52 -9.40
CA LEU A 153 2.85 -18.19 -9.03
C LEU A 153 1.84 -18.81 -9.99
N ASN A 154 0.64 -19.04 -9.48
CA ASN A 154 -0.50 -19.41 -10.31
C ASN A 154 -0.78 -18.35 -11.36
N PRO A 155 -1.23 -18.72 -12.57
CA PRO A 155 -1.49 -17.78 -13.66
C PRO A 155 -2.48 -16.66 -13.29
N ASP A 156 -3.40 -16.93 -12.37
CA ASP A 156 -4.43 -15.98 -11.92
C ASP A 156 -3.97 -15.03 -10.81
N THR A 157 -2.81 -15.24 -10.21
CA THR A 157 -2.26 -14.35 -9.19
C THR A 157 -1.88 -13.00 -9.83
N GLU A 158 -2.34 -11.90 -9.25
CA GLU A 158 -2.01 -10.57 -9.74
C GLU A 158 -0.56 -10.20 -9.38
N LEU A 159 0.13 -9.49 -10.28
CA LEU A 159 1.39 -8.81 -9.98
C LEU A 159 1.15 -7.31 -10.03
N VAL A 160 1.47 -6.64 -8.93
CA VAL A 160 1.24 -5.22 -8.74
C VAL A 160 2.56 -4.47 -8.83
N PHE A 161 2.59 -3.41 -9.63
CA PHE A 161 3.76 -2.58 -9.86
C PHE A 161 3.45 -1.16 -9.42
N HIS A 162 4.20 -0.66 -8.46
CA HIS A 162 4.08 0.73 -8.05
C HIS A 162 4.56 1.66 -9.16
N ASP A 163 3.87 2.77 -9.37
CA ASP A 163 4.12 3.72 -10.46
C ASP A 163 5.40 4.56 -10.30
N ALA A 164 6.10 4.44 -9.17
CA ALA A 164 7.24 5.28 -8.80
C ALA A 164 6.92 6.79 -8.91
N PHE A 165 5.68 7.17 -8.57
CA PHE A 165 5.13 8.53 -8.67
C PHE A 165 5.18 9.12 -10.08
N ARG A 166 5.15 8.28 -11.13
CA ARG A 166 5.21 8.65 -12.56
C ARG A 166 4.18 7.86 -13.36
N ALA A 167 2.93 7.94 -12.94
CA ALA A 167 1.80 7.12 -13.40
C ALA A 167 1.67 6.99 -14.93
N GLN A 168 2.02 8.04 -15.69
CA GLN A 168 1.88 8.06 -17.16
C GLN A 168 3.05 7.40 -17.90
N SER A 169 4.09 6.96 -17.22
CA SER A 169 5.33 6.45 -17.85
C SER A 169 5.29 4.95 -18.18
N TRP A 170 4.26 4.21 -17.78
CA TRP A 170 4.25 2.75 -17.76
C TRP A 170 3.47 2.08 -18.90
N GLN A 171 2.88 2.85 -19.81
CA GLN A 171 1.99 2.31 -20.85
C GLN A 171 2.68 1.25 -21.71
N SER A 172 3.89 1.52 -22.21
CA SER A 172 4.62 0.58 -23.07
C SER A 172 5.04 -0.68 -22.33
N PHE A 173 5.38 -0.55 -21.04
CA PHE A 173 5.82 -1.66 -20.21
C PHE A 173 4.67 -2.62 -19.84
N LEU A 174 3.50 -2.10 -19.51
CA LEU A 174 2.38 -2.89 -18.95
C LEU A 174 1.45 -3.48 -20.02
N LYS A 175 1.40 -2.88 -21.22
CA LYS A 175 0.42 -3.17 -22.25
C LYS A 175 0.28 -4.66 -22.61
N ASP A 176 1.40 -5.39 -22.67
CA ASP A 176 1.44 -6.78 -23.12
C ASP A 176 1.67 -7.78 -21.99
N LYS A 177 1.56 -7.34 -20.74
CA LYS A 177 1.71 -8.21 -19.58
C LYS A 177 0.38 -8.76 -19.08
N HIS A 178 0.39 -10.04 -18.74
CA HIS A 178 -0.80 -10.72 -18.22
C HIS A 178 -0.92 -10.58 -16.69
N ARG A 179 -2.15 -10.32 -16.22
CA ARG A 179 -2.45 -10.22 -14.79
C ARG A 179 -1.55 -9.23 -14.05
N VAL A 180 -1.46 -8.04 -14.58
CA VAL A 180 -0.72 -6.94 -13.98
C VAL A 180 -1.63 -5.79 -13.62
N ILE A 181 -1.27 -5.08 -12.57
CA ILE A 181 -1.98 -3.92 -12.05
C ILE A 181 -0.93 -2.83 -11.76
N LEU A 182 -1.25 -1.59 -12.13
CA LEU A 182 -0.46 -0.43 -11.72
C LEU A 182 -1.00 0.09 -10.39
N ASP A 183 -0.13 0.25 -9.42
CA ASP A 183 -0.45 0.84 -8.13
C ASP A 183 -0.08 2.33 -8.09
N LEU A 184 -1.00 3.14 -7.58
CA LEU A 184 -0.82 4.56 -7.36
C LEU A 184 -1.06 4.91 -5.90
N HIS A 185 -0.18 5.74 -5.34
CA HIS A 185 -0.35 6.32 -4.01
C HIS A 185 -0.77 7.78 -4.16
N LEU A 186 -2.02 8.09 -3.81
CA LEU A 186 -2.61 9.40 -4.03
C LEU A 186 -2.85 10.14 -2.71
N TYR A 187 -1.89 10.99 -2.37
CA TYR A 187 -1.94 11.81 -1.16
C TYR A 187 -1.91 13.29 -1.47
N GLN A 188 -2.64 14.07 -0.70
CA GLN A 188 -2.56 15.54 -0.71
C GLN A 188 -1.73 16.07 0.48
N ASN A 189 -1.38 15.22 1.45
CA ASN A 189 -0.65 15.62 2.63
C ASN A 189 0.83 15.93 2.39
N PHE A 190 1.45 15.31 1.38
CA PHE A 190 2.89 15.43 1.12
C PHE A 190 3.27 16.56 0.15
N ASP A 191 2.30 17.19 -0.50
CA ASP A 191 2.50 18.33 -1.39
C ASP A 191 2.25 19.65 -0.63
N GLU A 192 3.26 20.50 -0.55
CA GLU A 192 3.19 21.79 0.16
C GLU A 192 2.05 22.69 -0.32
N THR A 193 1.62 22.55 -1.58
CA THR A 193 0.50 23.32 -2.13
C THR A 193 -0.82 23.03 -1.41
N PHE A 194 -0.94 21.88 -0.75
CA PHE A 194 -2.12 21.47 0.00
C PHE A 194 -2.03 21.73 1.51
N HIS A 195 -0.85 22.01 2.06
CA HIS A 195 -0.68 22.20 3.51
C HIS A 195 -1.49 23.38 4.06
N GLN A 196 -1.74 24.38 3.24
CA GLN A 196 -2.45 25.60 3.63
C GLN A 196 -3.57 25.98 2.64
N ALA A 197 -3.99 25.03 1.82
CA ALA A 197 -4.96 25.27 0.76
C ALA A 197 -6.39 25.49 1.28
N GLY A 198 -6.64 25.08 2.52
CA GLY A 198 -7.97 25.02 3.12
C GLY A 198 -8.74 23.77 2.69
N ILE A 199 -9.73 23.40 3.51
CA ILE A 199 -10.47 22.14 3.31
C ILE A 199 -11.22 22.10 1.96
N ILE A 200 -11.77 23.23 1.49
CA ILE A 200 -12.56 23.28 0.25
C ILE A 200 -11.71 22.88 -0.96
N LYS A 201 -10.48 23.40 -1.08
CA LYS A 201 -9.60 23.04 -2.19
C LYS A 201 -9.22 21.55 -2.13
N ASN A 202 -8.95 21.02 -0.94
CA ASN A 202 -8.66 19.60 -0.75
C ASN A 202 -9.86 18.73 -1.13
N VAL A 203 -11.08 19.14 -0.81
CA VAL A 203 -12.31 18.42 -1.16
C VAL A 203 -12.55 18.41 -2.68
N GLN A 204 -12.27 19.50 -3.38
CA GLN A 204 -12.50 19.62 -4.82
C GLN A 204 -11.46 18.87 -5.67
N TYR A 205 -10.20 18.91 -5.26
CA TYR A 205 -9.08 18.40 -6.03
C TYR A 205 -9.23 16.93 -6.52
N PRO A 206 -9.70 15.95 -5.71
CA PRO A 206 -9.88 14.59 -6.17
C PRO A 206 -10.82 14.47 -7.37
N LEU A 207 -11.92 15.21 -7.41
CA LEU A 207 -12.88 15.17 -8.52
C LEU A 207 -12.38 15.87 -9.79
N ASP A 208 -11.57 16.90 -9.63
CA ASP A 208 -11.06 17.67 -10.77
C ASP A 208 -9.83 16.99 -11.41
N THR A 209 -9.00 16.30 -10.59
CA THR A 209 -7.66 15.85 -11.04
C THR A 209 -7.57 14.34 -11.25
N TYR A 210 -8.14 13.53 -10.37
CA TYR A 210 -7.94 12.08 -10.44
C TYR A 210 -8.69 11.40 -11.60
N PRO A 211 -9.96 11.72 -11.92
CA PRO A 211 -10.69 10.99 -12.95
C PRO A 211 -10.04 11.01 -14.34
N PRO A 212 -9.54 12.13 -14.87
CA PRO A 212 -8.86 12.13 -16.16
C PRO A 212 -7.54 11.32 -16.13
N LEU A 213 -6.77 11.38 -15.03
CA LEU A 213 -5.55 10.59 -14.86
C LEU A 213 -5.88 9.09 -14.86
N LEU A 214 -6.81 8.68 -14.01
CA LEU A 214 -7.18 7.27 -13.83
C LEU A 214 -7.82 6.68 -15.10
N LYS A 215 -8.62 7.46 -15.80
CA LYS A 215 -9.18 7.07 -17.10
C LYS A 215 -8.08 6.86 -18.15
N ALA A 216 -7.08 7.71 -18.18
CA ALA A 216 -5.94 7.55 -19.10
C ALA A 216 -5.17 6.24 -18.81
N ILE A 217 -4.90 5.92 -17.54
CA ILE A 217 -4.23 4.68 -17.12
C ILE A 217 -5.10 3.46 -17.44
N SER A 218 -6.40 3.50 -17.09
CA SER A 218 -7.33 2.41 -17.33
C SER A 218 -7.53 2.08 -18.81
N SER A 219 -7.10 2.95 -19.72
CA SER A 219 -7.14 2.67 -21.16
C SER A 219 -6.11 1.63 -21.63
N TYR A 220 -5.08 1.35 -20.84
CA TYR A 220 -4.02 0.40 -21.21
C TYR A 220 -3.71 -0.67 -20.13
N THR A 221 -4.08 -0.44 -18.87
CA THR A 221 -3.91 -1.42 -17.78
C THR A 221 -4.94 -1.19 -16.69
N ARG A 222 -5.18 -2.20 -15.86
CA ARG A 222 -5.91 -2.00 -14.61
C ARG A 222 -5.02 -1.24 -13.62
N CYS A 223 -5.64 -0.39 -12.81
CA CYS A 223 -4.95 0.29 -11.71
C CYS A 223 -5.73 0.14 -10.40
N ILE A 224 -5.00 0.26 -9.31
CA ILE A 224 -5.53 0.42 -7.95
C ILE A 224 -4.96 1.70 -7.34
N ILE A 225 -5.63 2.19 -6.30
CA ILE A 225 -5.07 3.17 -5.39
C ILE A 225 -4.60 2.39 -4.16
N GLY A 226 -3.31 2.00 -4.15
CA GLY A 226 -2.75 1.15 -3.09
C GLY A 226 -2.55 1.87 -1.78
N GLU A 227 -2.46 3.20 -1.81
CA GLU A 227 -2.48 4.01 -0.60
C GLU A 227 -3.20 5.35 -0.80
N TRP A 228 -4.07 5.68 0.14
CA TRP A 228 -4.72 6.96 0.29
C TRP A 228 -5.19 7.16 1.73
N SER A 229 -5.47 8.40 2.15
CA SER A 229 -5.95 8.71 3.50
C SER A 229 -6.79 9.99 3.56
N LEU A 230 -7.30 10.30 4.75
CA LEU A 230 -7.87 11.61 5.08
C LEU A 230 -6.88 12.51 5.83
N GLY A 231 -5.60 12.12 5.89
CA GLY A 231 -4.54 12.93 6.50
C GLY A 231 -4.35 14.24 5.74
N LEU A 232 -4.52 15.36 6.42
CA LEU A 232 -4.29 16.71 5.91
C LEU A 232 -3.56 17.53 6.96
N GLY A 233 -2.73 18.46 6.51
CA GLY A 233 -2.04 19.40 7.40
C GLY A 233 -3.02 20.21 8.25
N PRO A 234 -2.72 20.50 9.54
CA PRO A 234 -3.65 21.11 10.50
C PRO A 234 -4.16 22.48 10.06
N LYS A 235 -3.39 23.23 9.29
CA LYS A 235 -3.78 24.56 8.77
C LYS A 235 -4.98 24.53 7.82
N ASN A 236 -5.30 23.35 7.26
CA ASN A 236 -6.50 23.20 6.42
C ASN A 236 -7.80 23.32 7.22
N PHE A 237 -7.72 23.18 8.54
CA PHE A 237 -8.84 23.23 9.46
C PHE A 237 -8.89 24.51 10.30
N ASP A 238 -8.00 25.47 10.04
CA ASP A 238 -7.97 26.72 10.75
C ASP A 238 -9.33 27.45 10.64
N LYS A 239 -9.81 27.95 11.80
CA LYS A 239 -11.09 28.67 11.91
C LYS A 239 -12.35 27.82 11.66
N LEU A 240 -12.22 26.50 11.53
CA LEU A 240 -13.37 25.60 11.48
C LEU A 240 -13.71 25.10 12.87
N ASP A 241 -15.00 25.10 13.21
CA ASP A 241 -15.52 24.34 14.34
C ASP A 241 -15.52 22.84 14.04
N ASP A 242 -15.80 22.02 15.06
CA ASP A 242 -15.73 20.56 14.92
C ASP A 242 -16.76 20.01 13.94
N PHE A 243 -17.94 20.63 13.84
CA PHE A 243 -18.95 20.25 12.86
C PHE A 243 -18.42 20.42 11.42
N ASN A 244 -17.85 21.60 11.12
CA ASN A 244 -17.33 21.91 9.80
C ASN A 244 -16.06 21.10 9.46
N LYS A 245 -15.22 20.76 10.46
CA LYS A 245 -14.09 19.82 10.27
C LYS A 245 -14.58 18.45 9.85
N ILE A 246 -15.56 17.87 10.59
CA ILE A 246 -16.13 16.56 10.28
C ILE A 246 -16.81 16.58 8.90
N LEU A 247 -17.59 17.61 8.61
CA LEU A 247 -18.24 17.76 7.29
C LEU A 247 -17.21 17.80 6.16
N GLY A 248 -16.13 18.58 6.33
CA GLY A 248 -15.04 18.65 5.37
C GLY A 248 -14.34 17.33 5.15
N LEU A 249 -14.02 16.57 6.22
CA LEU A 249 -13.41 15.26 6.11
C LEU A 249 -14.32 14.24 5.43
N ARG A 250 -15.63 14.26 5.72
CA ARG A 250 -16.63 13.43 5.01
C ARG A 250 -16.65 13.73 3.52
N ALA A 251 -16.71 15.01 3.15
CA ALA A 251 -16.71 15.43 1.77
C ALA A 251 -15.40 15.02 1.05
N PHE A 252 -14.27 15.19 1.72
CA PHE A 252 -12.96 14.80 1.20
C PHE A 252 -12.86 13.30 0.96
N GLY A 253 -13.30 12.47 1.91
CA GLY A 253 -13.34 11.01 1.76
C GLY A 253 -14.30 10.57 0.66
N ALA A 254 -15.51 11.12 0.61
CA ALA A 254 -16.49 10.81 -0.40
C ALA A 254 -15.99 11.13 -1.82
N ASN A 255 -15.36 12.29 -2.01
CA ASN A 255 -14.87 12.70 -3.33
C ASN A 255 -13.67 11.85 -3.80
N GLN A 256 -12.79 11.42 -2.89
CA GLN A 256 -11.73 10.47 -3.21
C GLN A 256 -12.35 9.13 -3.65
N LEU A 257 -13.26 8.56 -2.87
CA LEU A 257 -13.93 7.31 -3.22
C LEU A 257 -14.66 7.39 -4.57
N MET A 258 -15.38 8.49 -4.84
CA MET A 258 -16.03 8.71 -6.15
C MET A 258 -15.03 8.77 -7.31
N ALA A 259 -13.89 9.42 -7.11
CA ALA A 259 -12.84 9.45 -8.13
C ALA A 259 -12.23 8.07 -8.39
N PHE A 260 -12.07 7.24 -7.34
CA PHE A 260 -11.48 5.90 -7.40
C PHE A 260 -12.39 4.85 -8.07
N GLU A 261 -13.67 5.13 -8.32
CA GLU A 261 -14.55 4.28 -9.13
C GLU A 261 -14.02 4.04 -10.56
N GLN A 262 -13.03 4.83 -11.01
CA GLN A 262 -12.31 4.60 -12.27
C GLN A 262 -11.28 3.46 -12.17
N CYS A 263 -10.96 2.97 -10.97
CA CYS A 263 -9.96 1.96 -10.70
C CYS A 263 -10.56 0.58 -10.43
N ALA A 264 -9.72 -0.45 -10.42
CA ALA A 264 -10.10 -1.80 -10.02
C ALA A 264 -10.34 -1.95 -8.50
N GLY A 265 -9.87 -0.98 -7.71
CA GLY A 265 -10.04 -0.95 -6.27
C GLY A 265 -9.13 0.07 -5.58
N TRP A 266 -9.21 0.08 -4.28
CA TRP A 266 -8.41 0.98 -3.44
C TRP A 266 -8.08 0.32 -2.09
N VAL A 267 -7.00 0.78 -1.45
CA VAL A 267 -6.57 0.39 -0.10
C VAL A 267 -6.25 1.63 0.71
N PHE A 268 -6.87 1.77 1.87
CA PHE A 268 -6.65 2.91 2.77
C PHE A 268 -5.39 2.72 3.62
N TRP A 269 -4.54 3.72 3.72
CA TRP A 269 -3.39 3.75 4.61
C TRP A 269 -3.68 4.59 5.86
N ASN A 270 -3.81 3.97 7.04
CA ASN A 270 -3.80 2.52 7.22
C ASN A 270 -5.02 2.10 8.06
N TYR A 271 -5.16 0.81 8.33
CA TYR A 271 -6.32 0.26 9.02
C TYR A 271 -6.52 0.87 10.42
N LYS A 272 -5.47 0.91 11.25
CA LYS A 272 -5.52 1.56 12.56
C LYS A 272 -4.15 2.05 13.01
N ILE A 273 -4.16 3.10 13.82
CA ILE A 273 -3.02 3.65 14.58
C ILE A 273 -3.48 4.00 15.97
N GLU A 274 -2.56 4.36 16.87
CA GLU A 274 -2.90 4.74 18.26
C GLU A 274 -3.75 6.01 18.35
N ASP A 275 -3.52 7.00 17.47
CA ASP A 275 -4.32 8.24 17.42
C ASP A 275 -5.69 7.99 16.77
N LEU A 276 -6.72 7.91 17.60
CA LEU A 276 -8.10 7.71 17.17
C LEU A 276 -8.70 8.94 16.46
N SER A 277 -8.09 10.11 16.57
CA SER A 277 -8.55 11.34 15.91
C SER A 277 -7.97 11.53 14.51
N SER A 278 -6.95 10.76 14.17
CA SER A 278 -6.16 10.90 12.95
C SER A 278 -6.94 10.58 11.69
N GLY A 279 -6.69 11.34 10.63
CA GLY A 279 -7.12 11.04 9.26
C GLY A 279 -6.43 9.82 8.64
N TRP A 280 -5.50 9.19 9.34
CA TRP A 280 -4.77 7.96 8.95
C TRP A 280 -5.33 6.69 9.60
N ASN A 281 -6.37 6.78 10.44
CA ASN A 281 -6.95 5.65 11.16
C ASN A 281 -8.30 5.26 10.55
N PHE A 282 -8.29 4.33 9.60
CA PHE A 282 -9.48 3.90 8.88
C PHE A 282 -10.61 3.42 9.81
N LYS A 283 -10.28 2.51 10.73
CA LYS A 283 -11.25 1.96 11.67
C LYS A 283 -11.96 3.05 12.46
N SER A 284 -11.20 3.97 13.04
CA SER A 284 -11.76 5.09 13.77
C SER A 284 -12.60 6.03 12.89
N LEU A 285 -12.19 6.29 11.64
CA LEU A 285 -12.94 7.12 10.71
C LEU A 285 -14.30 6.50 10.38
N VAL A 286 -14.37 5.19 10.20
CA VAL A 286 -15.62 4.44 10.01
C VAL A 286 -16.48 4.47 11.26
N GLU A 287 -15.94 4.13 12.43
CA GLU A 287 -16.66 4.12 13.72
C GLU A 287 -17.21 5.50 14.09
N ARG A 288 -16.52 6.57 13.71
CA ARG A 288 -16.96 7.97 13.90
C ARG A 288 -17.92 8.45 12.79
N GLY A 289 -18.25 7.61 11.82
CA GLY A 289 -19.12 7.94 10.70
C GLY A 289 -18.55 9.01 9.77
N ILE A 290 -17.23 9.16 9.72
CA ILE A 290 -16.56 10.06 8.77
C ILE A 290 -16.43 9.36 7.41
N LEU A 291 -16.06 8.09 7.39
CA LEU A 291 -16.12 7.22 6.22
C LEU A 291 -17.37 6.33 6.26
N PRO A 292 -17.80 5.75 5.13
CA PRO A 292 -18.94 4.84 5.07
C PRO A 292 -18.79 3.67 6.04
N HIS A 293 -19.90 3.20 6.58
CA HIS A 293 -19.92 2.06 7.49
C HIS A 293 -19.93 0.71 6.75
N GLU A 294 -20.42 0.67 5.51
CA GLU A 294 -20.49 -0.54 4.69
C GLU A 294 -19.92 -0.28 3.29
N TYR A 295 -19.15 -1.26 2.80
CA TYR A 295 -18.46 -1.26 1.51
C TYR A 295 -18.92 -2.50 0.70
N ARG A 296 -20.12 -2.43 0.09
CA ARG A 296 -20.71 -3.53 -0.68
C ARG A 296 -21.01 -3.12 -2.10
#